data_808b4bfd249088e7a90298d37985e21d
#
_entry.id   808b4bfd249088e7a90298d37985e21d
#
_cell.length_a   1.000
_cell.length_b   1.000
_cell.length_c   1.000
_cell.angle_alpha   90.00
_cell.angle_beta   90.00
_cell.angle_gamma   90.00
#
_symmetry.space_group_name_H-M   'P 1'
#
loop_
_entity.id
_entity.type
_entity.pdbx_description
1 polymer ?
#
loop_
_entity_poly.entity_id
_entity_poly.type
_entity_poly.pdbx_seq_one_letter_code
_entity_poly.pdbx_strand_id
1 'polypeptide(L)'
;MSEGSLAFNPEFDPDGAEGGVDTNLLPWLPLSGVAGLSLKPLRASMESGMFNVIVRLEKGAVLERLLSLSGMDLLVLSGSLDYSDSNGESHLEPGIWGYLSANTCMQSLTAAEESEFLVNCYGAFAMLSADNQVDRLVTSADIRQMALQAGISMVPNTLAECMVEREDYSGEGAPLAIAGKKSGHLVASVTTARADTFQHPYFIDCRAVPWVVNPDLPDIGLKVLRVSQETGFISLMVRHNGVAAPHNHIGGSDFLVLEGALGVRAGPPEGYGPGTWFYEPSGARHDATQRVSEDDLIYTANVYGPLTFDTGPGTPIVAVVSWLDYVALAEAGGIKLVPNTFTNDSSLLAWAPIGS
;
A
#
# COMPACT_ATOMS: atom_id res chain seq x y z
N MET A 1 34.08 7.14 -7.38
CA MET A 1 32.77 7.35 -6.82
C MET A 1 32.70 6.46 -5.61
N SER A 2 32.54 7.00 -4.42
CA SER A 2 32.45 6.22 -3.19
C SER A 2 31.24 5.35 -3.29
N GLU A 3 31.43 4.06 -3.15
CA GLU A 3 30.37 3.10 -2.91
C GLU A 3 29.39 3.70 -1.92
N GLY A 4 28.13 3.75 -2.29
CA GLY A 4 27.06 4.26 -1.45
C GLY A 4 26.82 3.34 -0.27
N SER A 5 27.70 3.42 0.71
CA SER A 5 27.34 2.95 2.03
C SER A 5 26.19 3.84 2.48
N LEU A 6 25.09 3.23 2.87
CA LEU A 6 24.03 3.90 3.60
C LEU A 6 24.66 4.74 4.71
N ALA A 7 24.83 6.04 4.46
CA ALA A 7 25.47 6.94 5.41
C ALA A 7 24.44 7.41 6.42
N PHE A 8 23.94 6.49 7.24
CA PHE A 8 23.04 6.83 8.33
C PHE A 8 23.75 7.69 9.36
N ASN A 9 23.11 8.77 9.72
CA ASN A 9 23.59 9.59 10.81
C ASN A 9 23.41 8.85 12.13
N PRO A 10 24.49 8.57 12.89
CA PRO A 10 24.38 7.88 14.18
C PRO A 10 23.61 8.67 15.24
N GLU A 11 23.33 9.96 15.01
CA GLU A 11 22.51 10.79 15.88
C GLU A 11 21.01 10.49 15.77
N PHE A 12 20.59 9.82 14.68
CA PHE A 12 19.21 9.40 14.54
C PHE A 12 18.94 8.12 15.31
N ASP A 13 17.73 8.07 15.86
CA ASP A 13 17.28 6.91 16.62
C ASP A 13 17.36 5.63 15.77
N PRO A 14 18.22 4.70 16.10
CA PRO A 14 18.22 3.41 15.46
C PRO A 14 16.93 2.62 15.76
N ASP A 15 16.14 3.07 16.74
CA ASP A 15 14.92 2.43 17.20
C ASP A 15 13.65 2.78 16.39
N GLY A 16 13.74 3.34 15.19
CA GLY A 16 12.64 3.50 14.24
C GLY A 16 11.98 2.16 13.83
N ALA A 17 10.65 2.03 13.88
CA ALA A 17 9.97 0.76 13.64
C ALA A 17 9.83 0.47 12.14
N GLU A 18 10.58 -0.51 11.66
CA GLU A 18 10.43 -1.01 10.30
C GLU A 18 10.25 -2.54 10.32
N GLY A 19 9.00 -2.96 10.26
CA GLY A 19 8.67 -4.38 10.06
C GLY A 19 8.36 -4.64 8.60
N GLY A 20 9.17 -5.45 7.92
CA GLY A 20 8.97 -5.85 6.53
C GLY A 20 8.60 -7.33 6.39
N VAL A 21 7.75 -7.66 5.43
CA VAL A 21 7.39 -9.02 5.05
C VAL A 21 7.72 -9.24 3.59
N ASP A 22 8.54 -10.25 3.28
CA ASP A 22 8.68 -10.73 1.91
C ASP A 22 7.44 -11.49 1.49
N THR A 23 6.56 -10.81 0.76
CA THR A 23 5.33 -11.43 0.28
C THR A 23 5.58 -12.57 -0.72
N ASN A 24 6.77 -12.64 -1.34
CA ASN A 24 7.10 -13.72 -2.26
C ASN A 24 7.29 -15.07 -1.53
N LEU A 25 7.65 -15.02 -0.26
CA LEU A 25 7.84 -16.21 0.57
C LEU A 25 6.55 -16.66 1.28
N LEU A 26 5.52 -15.81 1.31
CA LEU A 26 4.27 -16.18 1.94
C LEU A 26 3.49 -17.21 1.10
N PRO A 27 2.93 -18.23 1.73
CA PRO A 27 2.06 -19.19 1.04
C PRO A 27 0.72 -18.54 0.68
N TRP A 28 0.14 -19.01 -0.41
CA TRP A 28 -1.23 -18.68 -0.78
C TRP A 28 -2.21 -19.49 0.07
N LEU A 29 -3.11 -18.81 0.76
CA LEU A 29 -4.13 -19.43 1.62
C LEU A 29 -5.50 -19.31 0.94
N PRO A 30 -6.17 -20.44 0.65
CA PRO A 30 -7.48 -20.39 0.02
C PRO A 30 -8.51 -19.74 0.94
N LEU A 31 -9.31 -18.82 0.41
CA LEU A 31 -10.46 -18.28 1.14
C LEU A 31 -11.62 -19.28 1.02
N SER A 32 -11.98 -19.90 2.12
CA SER A 32 -13.07 -20.88 2.15
C SER A 32 -14.36 -20.30 1.54
N GLY A 33 -15.06 -21.09 0.74
CA GLY A 33 -16.31 -20.69 0.10
C GLY A 33 -16.19 -19.88 -1.18
N VAL A 34 -14.96 -19.54 -1.62
CA VAL A 34 -14.73 -18.86 -2.91
C VAL A 34 -13.74 -19.69 -3.73
N ALA A 35 -14.26 -20.36 -4.75
CA ALA A 35 -13.42 -21.17 -5.62
C ALA A 35 -12.43 -20.30 -6.40
N GLY A 36 -11.16 -20.73 -6.44
CA GLY A 36 -10.10 -20.03 -7.16
C GLY A 36 -9.63 -18.72 -6.53
N LEU A 37 -10.06 -18.41 -5.28
CA LEU A 37 -9.55 -17.28 -4.54
C LEU A 37 -8.61 -17.74 -3.44
N SER A 38 -7.42 -17.15 -3.41
CA SER A 38 -6.46 -17.29 -2.32
C SER A 38 -5.87 -15.94 -1.95
N LEU A 39 -5.30 -15.85 -0.75
CA LEU A 39 -4.72 -14.61 -0.27
C LEU A 39 -3.43 -14.85 0.52
N LYS A 40 -2.60 -13.81 0.61
CA LYS A 40 -1.45 -13.70 1.50
C LYS A 40 -1.78 -12.68 2.56
N PRO A 41 -1.92 -13.09 3.84
CA PRO A 41 -2.12 -12.15 4.94
C PRO A 41 -0.87 -11.31 5.16
N LEU A 42 -1.03 -10.00 5.25
CA LEU A 42 0.06 -9.06 5.56
C LEU A 42 -0.08 -8.50 6.97
N ARG A 43 -1.24 -7.94 7.26
CA ARG A 43 -1.58 -7.34 8.55
C ARG A 43 -3.04 -7.56 8.89
N ALA A 44 -3.35 -7.69 10.17
CA ALA A 44 -4.71 -7.68 10.68
C ALA A 44 -4.75 -6.94 12.03
N SER A 45 -5.45 -5.82 12.07
CA SER A 45 -5.67 -5.04 13.28
C SER A 45 -6.96 -5.48 13.96
N MET A 46 -6.85 -5.94 15.20
CA MET A 46 -8.03 -6.30 16.02
C MET A 46 -8.67 -5.06 16.64
N GLU A 47 -7.91 -3.96 16.76
CA GLU A 47 -8.40 -2.71 17.33
C GLU A 47 -9.28 -1.94 16.33
N SER A 48 -8.76 -1.71 15.11
CA SER A 48 -9.45 -0.94 14.09
C SER A 48 -10.33 -1.78 13.16
N GLY A 49 -10.12 -3.08 13.10
CA GLY A 49 -10.73 -3.96 12.11
C GLY A 49 -10.08 -3.91 10.72
N MET A 50 -9.06 -3.08 10.54
CA MET A 50 -8.33 -2.97 9.26
C MET A 50 -7.50 -4.24 9.00
N PHE A 51 -7.33 -4.56 7.73
CA PHE A 51 -6.39 -5.61 7.30
C PHE A 51 -5.89 -5.38 5.89
N ASN A 52 -4.70 -5.92 5.61
CA ASN A 52 -4.02 -5.82 4.34
C ASN A 52 -3.71 -7.22 3.84
N VAL A 53 -3.98 -7.47 2.57
CA VAL A 53 -3.77 -8.77 1.92
C VAL A 53 -3.33 -8.59 0.48
N ILE A 54 -2.57 -9.55 -0.06
CA ILE A 54 -2.49 -9.75 -1.51
C ILE A 54 -3.47 -10.86 -1.86
N VAL A 55 -4.33 -10.61 -2.83
CA VAL A 55 -5.33 -11.56 -3.31
C VAL A 55 -4.89 -12.11 -4.64
N ARG A 56 -5.09 -13.42 -4.85
CA ARG A 56 -4.98 -14.09 -6.14
C ARG A 56 -6.34 -14.63 -6.53
N LEU A 57 -6.72 -14.36 -7.77
CA LEU A 57 -7.81 -15.04 -8.45
C LEU A 57 -7.26 -15.91 -9.58
N GLU A 58 -7.57 -17.20 -9.58
CA GLU A 58 -7.27 -18.10 -10.67
C GLU A 58 -8.05 -17.69 -11.92
N LYS A 59 -7.51 -17.98 -13.10
CA LYS A 59 -8.18 -17.70 -14.37
C LYS A 59 -9.60 -18.24 -14.39
N GLY A 60 -10.57 -17.38 -14.69
CA GLY A 60 -12.00 -17.68 -14.73
C GLY A 60 -12.69 -17.71 -13.37
N ALA A 61 -11.93 -17.53 -12.26
CA ALA A 61 -12.56 -17.38 -10.96
C ALA A 61 -13.32 -16.06 -10.87
N VAL A 62 -14.45 -16.08 -10.16
CA VAL A 62 -15.33 -14.93 -9.99
C VAL A 62 -15.52 -14.66 -8.50
N LEU A 63 -15.25 -13.44 -8.09
CA LEU A 63 -15.66 -12.91 -6.81
C LEU A 63 -16.95 -12.14 -7.03
N GLU A 64 -18.05 -12.74 -6.59
CA GLU A 64 -19.39 -12.18 -6.78
C GLU A 64 -19.81 -11.34 -5.58
N ARG A 65 -20.51 -10.24 -5.82
CA ARG A 65 -21.30 -9.45 -4.88
C ARG A 65 -20.59 -9.14 -3.55
N LEU A 66 -19.58 -8.33 -3.65
CA LEU A 66 -18.85 -7.86 -2.47
C LEU A 66 -19.37 -6.47 -2.06
N LEU A 67 -19.80 -6.35 -0.81
CA LEU A 67 -20.18 -5.08 -0.18
C LEU A 67 -19.05 -4.62 0.74
N SER A 68 -18.41 -3.52 0.40
CA SER A 68 -17.45 -2.85 1.30
C SER A 68 -18.20 -2.19 2.45
N LEU A 69 -17.90 -2.56 3.70
CA LEU A 69 -18.57 -1.98 4.87
C LEU A 69 -17.84 -0.75 5.42
N SER A 70 -16.55 -0.62 5.16
CA SER A 70 -15.70 0.43 5.75
C SER A 70 -14.79 1.12 4.74
N GLY A 71 -14.98 0.84 3.48
CA GLY A 71 -14.07 1.27 2.42
C GLY A 71 -12.90 0.31 2.25
N MET A 72 -12.38 0.29 1.02
CA MET A 72 -11.19 -0.47 0.63
C MET A 72 -10.53 0.18 -0.57
N ASP A 73 -9.25 -0.04 -0.72
CA ASP A 73 -8.56 0.21 -1.99
C ASP A 73 -7.92 -1.07 -2.52
N LEU A 74 -7.68 -1.08 -3.80
CA LEU A 74 -6.99 -2.16 -4.48
C LEU A 74 -6.03 -1.64 -5.54
N LEU A 75 -4.93 -2.36 -5.75
CA LEU A 75 -4.00 -2.15 -6.86
C LEU A 75 -3.78 -3.47 -7.58
N VAL A 76 -4.05 -3.50 -8.88
CA VAL A 76 -3.74 -4.67 -9.72
C VAL A 76 -2.24 -4.75 -9.90
N LEU A 77 -1.65 -5.88 -9.52
CA LEU A 77 -0.21 -6.15 -9.57
C LEU A 77 0.18 -6.97 -10.80
N SER A 78 -0.63 -7.97 -11.13
CA SER A 78 -0.41 -8.82 -12.31
C SER A 78 -1.72 -9.39 -12.83
N GLY A 79 -1.73 -9.90 -14.07
CA GLY A 79 -2.90 -10.44 -14.73
C GLY A 79 -3.88 -9.36 -15.18
N SER A 80 -5.14 -9.71 -15.29
CA SER A 80 -6.21 -8.77 -15.64
C SER A 80 -7.56 -9.21 -15.06
N LEU A 81 -8.38 -8.23 -14.69
CA LEU A 81 -9.65 -8.41 -14.00
C LEU A 81 -10.77 -7.69 -14.75
N ASP A 82 -11.89 -8.37 -14.97
CA ASP A 82 -13.12 -7.76 -15.45
C ASP A 82 -13.99 -7.41 -14.23
N TYR A 83 -14.18 -6.13 -14.01
CA TYR A 83 -14.97 -5.56 -12.92
C TYR A 83 -16.35 -5.15 -13.42
N SER A 84 -17.39 -5.40 -12.64
CA SER A 84 -18.72 -4.83 -12.90
C SER A 84 -19.40 -4.34 -11.63
N ASP A 85 -20.18 -3.28 -11.79
CA ASP A 85 -21.08 -2.72 -10.78
C ASP A 85 -22.30 -2.04 -11.44
N SER A 86 -23.03 -1.22 -10.68
CA SER A 86 -24.16 -0.44 -11.20
C SER A 86 -23.78 0.63 -12.21
N ASN A 87 -22.50 1.00 -12.33
CA ASN A 87 -22.02 2.01 -13.29
C ASN A 87 -21.54 1.40 -14.60
N GLY A 88 -21.39 0.09 -14.67
CA GLY A 88 -20.97 -0.63 -15.88
C GLY A 88 -19.86 -1.63 -15.65
N GLU A 89 -19.19 -1.97 -16.73
CA GLU A 89 -18.11 -2.93 -16.78
C GLU A 89 -16.78 -2.21 -17.10
N SER A 90 -15.68 -2.71 -16.53
CA SER A 90 -14.34 -2.20 -16.78
C SER A 90 -13.32 -3.30 -16.75
N HIS A 91 -12.31 -3.20 -17.61
CA HIS A 91 -11.17 -4.09 -17.66
C HIS A 91 -10.02 -3.47 -16.87
N LEU A 92 -9.57 -4.13 -15.80
CA LEU A 92 -8.54 -3.66 -14.90
C LEU A 92 -7.25 -4.43 -15.16
N GLU A 93 -6.19 -3.71 -15.48
CA GLU A 93 -4.84 -4.24 -15.75
C GLU A 93 -3.85 -3.80 -14.66
N PRO A 94 -2.63 -4.36 -14.64
CA PRO A 94 -1.58 -3.95 -13.71
C PRO A 94 -1.34 -2.44 -13.75
N GLY A 95 -1.33 -1.81 -12.58
CA GLY A 95 -1.24 -0.35 -12.44
C GLY A 95 -2.58 0.38 -12.33
N ILE A 96 -3.70 -0.32 -12.51
CA ILE A 96 -5.00 0.24 -12.12
C ILE A 96 -5.12 0.15 -10.61
N TRP A 97 -5.33 1.30 -10.00
CA TRP A 97 -5.63 1.46 -8.60
C TRP A 97 -7.07 1.94 -8.42
N GLY A 98 -7.76 1.48 -7.40
CA GLY A 98 -9.13 1.89 -7.14
C GLY A 98 -9.45 2.06 -5.67
N TYR A 99 -10.41 2.94 -5.39
CA TYR A 99 -10.98 3.15 -4.07
C TYR A 99 -12.49 2.92 -4.10
N LEU A 100 -12.94 2.01 -3.27
CA LEU A 100 -14.34 1.70 -3.04
C LEU A 100 -14.71 2.18 -1.63
N SER A 101 -15.55 3.19 -1.54
CA SER A 101 -15.99 3.74 -0.25
C SER A 101 -16.89 2.75 0.50
N ALA A 102 -17.13 3.04 1.77
CA ALA A 102 -18.10 2.30 2.55
C ALA A 102 -19.45 2.25 1.84
N ASN A 103 -20.11 1.11 1.95
CA ASN A 103 -21.42 0.83 1.34
C ASN A 103 -21.42 0.70 -0.20
N THR A 104 -20.26 0.57 -0.81
CA THR A 104 -20.13 0.26 -2.24
C THR A 104 -20.30 -1.24 -2.48
N CYS A 105 -21.19 -1.60 -3.39
CA CYS A 105 -21.40 -2.98 -3.80
C CYS A 105 -20.81 -3.24 -5.19
N MET A 106 -19.74 -4.03 -5.26
CA MET A 106 -19.24 -4.64 -6.47
C MET A 106 -20.15 -5.79 -6.86
N GLN A 107 -20.53 -5.87 -8.12
CA GLN A 107 -21.38 -6.96 -8.63
C GLN A 107 -20.56 -8.20 -8.96
N SER A 108 -19.44 -8.01 -9.65
CA SER A 108 -18.47 -9.08 -9.90
C SER A 108 -17.07 -8.56 -10.15
N LEU A 109 -16.10 -9.42 -9.83
CA LEU A 109 -14.71 -9.28 -10.24
C LEU A 109 -14.26 -10.63 -10.78
N THR A 110 -14.04 -10.70 -12.08
CA THR A 110 -13.69 -11.94 -12.78
C THR A 110 -12.24 -11.87 -13.25
N ALA A 111 -11.47 -12.90 -12.96
CA ALA A 111 -10.11 -12.99 -13.47
C ALA A 111 -10.10 -13.45 -14.94
N ALA A 112 -9.79 -12.57 -15.87
CA ALA A 112 -9.62 -12.91 -17.29
C ALA A 112 -8.40 -13.82 -17.51
N GLU A 113 -7.38 -13.66 -16.67
CA GLU A 113 -6.24 -14.55 -16.48
C GLU A 113 -5.90 -14.63 -14.98
N GLU A 114 -4.98 -15.51 -14.56
CA GLU A 114 -4.56 -15.52 -13.17
C GLU A 114 -4.06 -14.14 -12.77
N SER A 115 -4.65 -13.56 -11.73
CA SER A 115 -4.44 -12.17 -11.38
C SER A 115 -4.12 -12.00 -9.91
N GLU A 116 -3.17 -11.11 -9.61
CA GLU A 116 -2.80 -10.73 -8.25
C GLU A 116 -3.05 -9.23 -8.04
N PHE A 117 -3.59 -8.87 -6.88
CA PHE A 117 -3.82 -7.48 -6.50
C PHE A 117 -3.68 -7.27 -5.01
N LEU A 118 -3.07 -6.13 -4.63
CA LEU A 118 -3.01 -5.67 -3.26
C LEU A 118 -4.37 -5.12 -2.85
N VAL A 119 -4.83 -5.45 -1.65
CA VAL A 119 -6.08 -4.94 -1.09
C VAL A 119 -5.84 -4.44 0.33
N ASN A 120 -6.21 -3.19 0.56
CA ASN A 120 -6.22 -2.58 1.88
C ASN A 120 -7.67 -2.38 2.31
N CYS A 121 -8.12 -3.17 3.27
CA CYS A 121 -9.47 -3.07 3.82
C CYS A 121 -9.44 -2.21 5.09
N TYR A 122 -10.20 -1.14 5.11
CA TYR A 122 -10.31 -0.24 6.28
C TYR A 122 -11.28 -0.78 7.34
N GLY A 123 -11.81 -1.98 7.12
CA GLY A 123 -12.65 -2.74 8.00
C GLY A 123 -13.20 -3.97 7.28
N ALA A 124 -14.28 -4.55 7.78
CA ALA A 124 -14.87 -5.74 7.19
C ALA A 124 -15.50 -5.49 5.83
N PHE A 125 -15.61 -6.54 5.03
CA PHE A 125 -16.50 -6.59 3.87
C PHE A 125 -17.46 -7.77 3.96
N ALA A 126 -18.60 -7.66 3.29
CA ALA A 126 -19.58 -8.73 3.21
C ALA A 126 -19.60 -9.34 1.81
N MET A 127 -19.66 -10.64 1.73
CA MET A 127 -20.05 -11.37 0.53
C MET A 127 -21.57 -11.54 0.56
N LEU A 128 -22.21 -11.22 -0.54
CA LEU A 128 -23.67 -11.27 -0.65
C LEU A 128 -24.11 -12.43 -1.53
N SER A 129 -25.21 -13.06 -1.15
CA SER A 129 -25.94 -14.02 -1.98
C SER A 129 -26.65 -13.32 -3.16
N ALA A 130 -27.19 -14.11 -4.06
CA ALA A 130 -27.89 -13.59 -5.25
C ALA A 130 -29.12 -12.73 -4.89
N ASP A 131 -29.73 -12.92 -3.73
CA ASP A 131 -30.85 -12.14 -3.19
C ASP A 131 -30.43 -10.99 -2.27
N ASN A 132 -29.14 -10.59 -2.32
CA ASN A 132 -28.55 -9.50 -1.53
C ASN A 132 -28.56 -9.71 -0.01
N GLN A 133 -28.64 -10.94 0.46
CA GLN A 133 -28.45 -11.24 1.88
C GLN A 133 -26.95 -11.43 2.16
N VAL A 134 -26.53 -11.08 3.35
CA VAL A 134 -25.16 -11.35 3.81
C VAL A 134 -24.97 -12.85 3.96
N ASP A 135 -24.17 -13.42 3.09
CA ASP A 135 -23.78 -14.83 3.14
C ASP A 135 -22.58 -15.04 4.06
N ARG A 136 -21.64 -14.11 4.02
CA ARG A 136 -20.42 -14.14 4.81
C ARG A 136 -19.87 -12.75 5.10
N LEU A 137 -19.33 -12.56 6.29
CA LEU A 137 -18.44 -11.45 6.62
C LEU A 137 -16.98 -11.92 6.56
N VAL A 138 -16.12 -11.09 6.04
CA VAL A 138 -14.67 -11.25 6.10
C VAL A 138 -14.11 -10.09 6.92
N THR A 139 -13.40 -10.42 7.97
CA THR A 139 -12.93 -9.50 8.99
C THR A 139 -11.43 -9.64 9.22
N SER A 140 -10.82 -8.70 9.93
CA SER A 140 -9.44 -8.82 10.39
C SER A 140 -9.21 -10.08 11.24
N ALA A 141 -10.22 -10.52 12.01
CA ALA A 141 -10.14 -11.73 12.82
C ALA A 141 -10.00 -12.99 11.94
N ASP A 142 -10.74 -13.05 10.83
CA ASP A 142 -10.63 -14.16 9.87
C ASP A 142 -9.24 -14.22 9.25
N ILE A 143 -8.71 -13.07 8.82
CA ILE A 143 -7.37 -12.96 8.23
C ILE A 143 -6.31 -13.39 9.25
N ARG A 144 -6.38 -12.89 10.48
CA ARG A 144 -5.50 -13.32 11.56
C ARG A 144 -5.57 -14.82 11.84
N GLN A 145 -6.76 -15.36 11.88
CA GLN A 145 -6.96 -16.79 12.13
C GLN A 145 -6.35 -17.65 11.00
N MET A 146 -6.52 -17.23 9.74
CA MET A 146 -5.91 -17.91 8.60
C MET A 146 -4.39 -17.89 8.71
N ALA A 147 -3.79 -16.74 9.01
CA ALA A 147 -2.35 -16.58 9.18
C ALA A 147 -1.81 -17.48 10.30
N LEU A 148 -2.44 -17.46 11.47
CA LEU A 148 -2.05 -18.29 12.61
C LEU A 148 -2.11 -19.79 12.30
N GLN A 149 -3.16 -20.25 11.62
CA GLN A 149 -3.30 -21.66 11.21
C GLN A 149 -2.23 -22.09 10.23
N ALA A 150 -1.77 -21.18 9.40
CA ALA A 150 -0.70 -21.43 8.43
C ALA A 150 0.71 -21.21 9.01
N GLY A 151 0.84 -20.82 10.27
CA GLY A 151 2.12 -20.50 10.89
C GLY A 151 2.80 -19.25 10.32
N ILE A 152 2.00 -18.31 9.78
CA ILE A 152 2.51 -17.06 9.22
C ILE A 152 2.67 -16.04 10.35
N SER A 153 3.87 -15.49 10.49
CA SER A 153 4.11 -14.29 11.30
C SER A 153 3.73 -13.06 10.50
N MET A 154 2.76 -12.29 11.02
CA MET A 154 2.36 -11.03 10.42
C MET A 154 3.15 -9.88 11.03
N VAL A 155 3.23 -8.76 10.29
CA VAL A 155 3.86 -7.53 10.78
C VAL A 155 3.13 -7.04 12.04
N PRO A 156 3.88 -6.68 13.10
CA PRO A 156 3.30 -6.12 14.32
C PRO A 156 2.52 -4.84 14.06
N ASN A 157 1.45 -4.63 14.84
CA ASN A 157 0.62 -3.41 14.75
C ASN A 157 1.05 -2.33 15.75
N THR A 158 1.96 -2.63 16.65
CA THR A 158 2.34 -1.72 17.73
C THR A 158 3.83 -1.43 17.73
N LEU A 159 4.18 -0.23 18.17
CA LEU A 159 5.57 0.17 18.34
C LEU A 159 6.32 -0.74 19.33
N ALA A 160 5.65 -1.16 20.41
CA ALA A 160 6.25 -2.04 21.42
C ALA A 160 6.63 -3.40 20.82
N GLU A 161 5.76 -4.01 20.01
CA GLU A 161 6.06 -5.27 19.33
C GLU A 161 7.21 -5.10 18.32
N CYS A 162 7.22 -4.00 17.59
CA CYS A 162 8.31 -3.68 16.68
C CYS A 162 9.64 -3.46 17.42
N MET A 163 9.63 -2.87 18.60
CA MET A 163 10.84 -2.63 19.40
C MET A 163 11.44 -3.89 19.99
N VAL A 164 10.65 -4.91 20.27
CA VAL A 164 11.16 -6.20 20.79
C VAL A 164 12.02 -6.91 19.76
N GLU A 165 11.67 -6.82 18.49
CA GLU A 165 12.46 -7.42 17.40
C GLU A 165 13.78 -6.68 17.14
N ARG A 166 13.96 -5.53 17.77
CA ARG A 166 15.11 -4.63 17.56
C ARG A 166 16.27 -4.82 18.49
N GLU A 167 16.15 -5.63 19.51
CA GLU A 167 17.31 -6.00 20.32
C GLU A 167 18.38 -6.73 19.48
N ASP A 168 18.02 -7.22 18.31
CA ASP A 168 18.92 -7.85 17.35
C ASP A 168 19.19 -6.96 16.11
N TYR A 169 19.86 -5.86 16.33
CA TYR A 169 20.35 -4.97 15.27
C TYR A 169 21.49 -5.54 14.43
N SER A 170 21.89 -6.76 14.68
CA SER A 170 22.97 -7.41 13.93
C SER A 170 22.65 -7.68 12.46
N GLY A 171 21.39 -7.51 12.06
CA GLY A 171 20.90 -7.90 10.73
C GLY A 171 20.68 -9.41 10.58
N GLU A 172 21.01 -10.19 11.60
CA GLU A 172 20.83 -11.64 11.57
C GLU A 172 19.41 -12.10 11.90
N GLY A 173 18.59 -11.22 12.45
CA GLY A 173 17.19 -11.50 12.80
C GLY A 173 16.18 -10.72 12.00
N ALA A 174 16.57 -10.03 10.91
CA ALA A 174 15.62 -9.33 10.06
C ALA A 174 14.63 -10.37 9.46
N PRO A 175 13.36 -10.33 9.84
CA PRO A 175 12.43 -11.31 9.34
C PRO A 175 12.32 -11.16 7.83
N LEU A 176 12.67 -12.22 7.10
CA LEU A 176 12.37 -12.35 5.69
C LEU A 176 13.04 -11.32 4.76
N ALA A 177 14.29 -10.96 5.03
CA ALA A 177 15.09 -10.20 4.08
C ALA A 177 15.13 -10.92 2.73
N ILE A 178 14.70 -10.26 1.68
CA ILE A 178 14.82 -10.76 0.33
C ILE A 178 16.18 -10.38 -0.19
N ALA A 179 17.05 -11.35 -0.33
CA ALA A 179 18.22 -11.15 -1.16
C ALA A 179 17.79 -11.02 -2.63
N GLY A 180 17.57 -9.81 -3.09
CA GLY A 180 17.59 -9.42 -4.49
C GLY A 180 16.73 -10.21 -5.49
N LYS A 181 15.72 -10.95 -5.05
CA LYS A 181 14.82 -11.63 -5.97
C LYS A 181 13.72 -10.71 -6.40
N LYS A 182 13.80 -10.23 -7.62
CA LYS A 182 12.63 -9.68 -8.31
C LYS A 182 11.57 -10.77 -8.34
N SER A 183 10.43 -10.57 -7.69
CA SER A 183 9.27 -11.40 -7.98
C SER A 183 8.86 -11.07 -9.41
N GLY A 184 8.63 -12.09 -10.23
CA GLY A 184 8.19 -11.88 -11.60
C GLY A 184 6.78 -11.27 -11.70
N HIS A 185 6.13 -11.03 -10.57
CA HIS A 185 4.74 -10.60 -10.49
C HIS A 185 4.56 -9.11 -10.18
N LEU A 186 5.53 -8.50 -9.49
CA LEU A 186 5.41 -7.10 -9.08
C LEU A 186 6.34 -6.27 -9.95
N VAL A 187 5.83 -5.48 -10.87
CA VAL A 187 6.68 -5.00 -11.85
C VAL A 187 6.46 -3.78 -12.63
N ALA A 188 7.46 -3.42 -13.37
CA ALA A 188 7.60 -2.35 -14.34
C ALA A 188 6.30 -1.96 -15.09
N SER A 189 5.42 -2.92 -15.39
CA SER A 189 4.11 -2.64 -15.98
C SER A 189 3.23 -1.74 -15.13
N VAL A 190 3.41 -1.75 -13.81
CA VAL A 190 2.68 -0.87 -12.88
C VAL A 190 3.19 0.57 -12.94
N THR A 191 4.39 0.78 -13.42
CA THR A 191 5.05 2.08 -13.42
C THR A 191 5.13 2.74 -14.79
N THR A 192 4.90 1.98 -15.86
CA THR A 192 4.97 2.47 -17.24
C THR A 192 3.66 3.14 -17.66
N ALA A 193 3.71 4.41 -18.05
CA ALA A 193 2.53 5.14 -18.52
C ALA A 193 1.89 4.50 -19.75
N ARG A 194 0.55 4.46 -19.78
CA ARG A 194 -0.22 4.05 -20.96
C ARG A 194 -0.48 5.24 -21.88
N ALA A 195 -0.64 4.94 -23.17
CA ALA A 195 -1.00 5.95 -24.16
C ALA A 195 -2.49 6.28 -24.18
N ASP A 196 -3.33 5.38 -23.72
CA ASP A 196 -4.79 5.49 -23.71
C ASP A 196 -5.30 5.91 -22.33
N THR A 197 -6.37 6.67 -22.33
CA THR A 197 -7.03 7.13 -21.12
C THR A 197 -7.97 6.05 -20.62
N PHE A 198 -7.66 5.46 -19.48
CA PHE A 198 -8.60 4.65 -18.71
C PHE A 198 -9.51 5.60 -17.92
N GLN A 199 -10.81 5.37 -17.97
CA GLN A 199 -11.80 6.18 -17.25
C GLN A 199 -12.79 5.28 -16.51
N HIS A 200 -12.87 5.45 -15.20
CA HIS A 200 -13.83 4.80 -14.34
C HIS A 200 -14.08 5.63 -13.08
N PRO A 201 -15.31 5.67 -12.50
CA PRO A 201 -15.59 6.47 -11.30
C PRO A 201 -14.76 6.13 -10.07
N TYR A 202 -14.28 4.90 -9.95
CA TYR A 202 -13.60 4.39 -8.78
C TYR A 202 -12.16 3.98 -9.02
N PHE A 203 -11.74 3.88 -10.28
CA PHE A 203 -10.43 3.38 -10.66
C PHE A 203 -9.62 4.41 -11.43
N ILE A 204 -8.35 4.42 -11.20
CA ILE A 204 -7.37 5.33 -11.80
C ILE A 204 -6.23 4.49 -12.36
N ASP A 205 -5.81 4.78 -13.60
CA ASP A 205 -4.53 4.29 -14.08
C ASP A 205 -3.40 5.08 -13.41
N CYS A 206 -2.81 4.53 -12.35
CA CYS A 206 -1.75 5.23 -11.63
C CYS A 206 -0.49 5.47 -12.48
N ARG A 207 -0.34 4.76 -13.61
CA ARG A 207 0.75 5.00 -14.57
C ARG A 207 0.58 6.34 -15.28
N ALA A 208 -0.67 6.75 -15.53
CA ALA A 208 -1.00 8.02 -16.19
C ALA A 208 -0.94 9.23 -15.25
N VAL A 209 -0.99 9.02 -13.93
CA VAL A 209 -0.83 10.13 -12.96
C VAL A 209 0.61 10.65 -13.02
N PRO A 210 0.84 11.97 -13.19
CA PRO A 210 2.20 12.52 -13.24
C PRO A 210 2.94 12.36 -11.91
N TRP A 211 4.25 12.24 -12.00
CA TRP A 211 5.11 12.39 -10.83
C TRP A 211 5.21 13.87 -10.46
N VAL A 212 4.90 14.19 -9.22
CA VAL A 212 5.15 15.51 -8.66
C VAL A 212 6.35 15.44 -7.73
N VAL A 213 7.15 16.47 -7.73
CA VAL A 213 8.41 16.54 -7.00
C VAL A 213 8.40 17.81 -6.16
N ASN A 214 8.71 17.66 -4.87
CA ASN A 214 9.02 18.82 -4.05
C ASN A 214 10.38 19.38 -4.48
N PRO A 215 10.49 20.67 -4.82
CA PRO A 215 11.77 21.26 -5.19
C PRO A 215 12.89 21.09 -4.17
N ASP A 216 12.53 21.00 -2.88
CA ASP A 216 13.49 20.78 -1.79
C ASP A 216 13.95 19.32 -1.67
N LEU A 217 13.23 18.38 -2.33
CA LEU A 217 13.52 16.94 -2.35
C LEU A 217 13.41 16.40 -3.77
N PRO A 218 14.32 16.84 -4.69
CA PRO A 218 14.19 16.61 -6.13
C PRO A 218 14.26 15.14 -6.55
N ASP A 219 14.84 14.29 -5.72
CA ASP A 219 14.99 12.86 -5.99
C ASP A 219 13.82 12.01 -5.43
N ILE A 220 12.82 12.67 -4.82
CA ILE A 220 11.61 12.01 -4.33
C ILE A 220 10.40 12.53 -5.12
N GLY A 221 9.83 11.64 -5.92
CA GLY A 221 8.61 11.91 -6.68
C GLY A 221 7.39 11.23 -6.06
N LEU A 222 6.26 11.89 -6.09
CA LEU A 222 5.00 11.38 -5.58
C LEU A 222 3.93 11.37 -6.67
N LYS A 223 3.07 10.36 -6.64
CA LYS A 223 1.77 10.37 -7.30
C LYS A 223 0.71 10.32 -6.20
N VAL A 224 -0.01 11.40 -6.01
CA VAL A 224 -1.09 11.45 -5.02
C VAL A 224 -2.33 10.84 -5.66
N LEU A 225 -2.76 9.67 -5.18
CA LEU A 225 -3.89 8.93 -5.74
C LEU A 225 -5.20 9.27 -5.02
N ARG A 226 -5.16 9.36 -3.69
CA ARG A 226 -6.31 9.68 -2.85
C ARG A 226 -5.88 10.50 -1.64
N VAL A 227 -6.74 11.42 -1.25
CA VAL A 227 -6.66 12.15 0.01
C VAL A 227 -8.02 12.13 0.67
N SER A 228 -8.11 11.67 1.91
CA SER A 228 -9.33 11.78 2.73
C SER A 228 -9.28 13.07 3.55
N GLN A 229 -10.24 13.95 3.33
CA GLN A 229 -10.36 15.20 4.09
C GLN A 229 -10.91 14.95 5.51
N GLU A 230 -11.60 13.82 5.72
CA GLU A 230 -12.15 13.46 7.04
C GLU A 230 -11.10 12.84 7.95
N THR A 231 -10.36 11.86 7.44
CA THR A 231 -9.43 11.07 8.25
C THR A 231 -7.97 11.50 8.13
N GLY A 232 -7.65 12.28 7.10
CA GLY A 232 -6.28 12.63 6.76
C GLY A 232 -5.51 11.49 6.09
N PHE A 233 -6.16 10.40 5.69
CA PHE A 233 -5.52 9.30 4.98
C PHE A 233 -5.12 9.71 3.57
N ILE A 234 -3.96 9.22 3.15
CA ILE A 234 -3.39 9.52 1.85
C ILE A 234 -2.93 8.21 1.22
N SER A 235 -3.30 7.99 -0.04
CA SER A 235 -2.78 6.89 -0.84
C SER A 235 -1.87 7.44 -1.93
N LEU A 236 -0.67 6.89 -2.03
CA LEU A 236 0.42 7.39 -2.88
C LEU A 236 1.05 6.26 -3.70
N MET A 237 1.71 6.65 -4.80
CA MET A 237 2.91 5.97 -5.27
C MET A 237 4.10 6.88 -5.03
N VAL A 238 5.20 6.30 -4.60
CA VAL A 238 6.44 7.01 -4.28
C VAL A 238 7.56 6.51 -5.18
N ARG A 239 8.29 7.44 -5.82
CA ARG A 239 9.58 7.20 -6.45
C ARG A 239 10.65 7.78 -5.54
N HIS A 240 11.44 6.92 -4.93
CA HIS A 240 12.34 7.28 -3.85
C HIS A 240 13.80 7.07 -4.28
N ASN A 241 14.33 7.99 -5.08
CA ASN A 241 15.69 7.88 -5.61
C ASN A 241 16.75 8.59 -4.79
N GLY A 242 16.33 9.43 -3.85
CA GLY A 242 17.19 10.15 -2.92
C GLY A 242 17.23 9.52 -1.54
N VAL A 243 17.49 10.35 -0.54
CA VAL A 243 17.43 10.00 0.88
C VAL A 243 16.20 10.67 1.48
N ALA A 244 15.29 9.87 2.06
CA ALA A 244 14.24 10.40 2.90
C ALA A 244 14.79 10.62 4.32
N ALA A 245 14.59 11.82 4.84
CA ALA A 245 15.01 12.14 6.19
C ALA A 245 14.23 11.33 7.24
N PRO A 246 14.83 11.06 8.41
CA PRO A 246 14.13 10.46 9.52
C PRO A 246 12.87 11.25 9.89
N HIS A 247 11.80 10.53 10.17
CA HIS A 247 10.53 11.16 10.54
C HIS A 247 9.67 10.22 11.40
N ASN A 248 8.61 10.77 11.97
CA ASN A 248 7.67 10.02 12.79
C ASN A 248 6.33 9.91 12.06
N HIS A 249 5.76 8.71 12.08
CA HIS A 249 4.39 8.44 11.62
C HIS A 249 3.41 8.64 12.78
N ILE A 250 2.61 9.70 12.74
CA ILE A 250 1.63 9.95 13.80
C ILE A 250 0.47 8.96 13.70
N GLY A 251 0.09 8.60 12.50
CA GLY A 251 -1.02 7.67 12.23
C GLY A 251 -0.63 6.30 11.69
N GLY A 252 0.63 6.00 11.59
CA GLY A 252 1.12 4.79 10.93
C GLY A 252 1.13 4.91 9.41
N SER A 253 1.74 3.90 8.77
CA SER A 253 1.86 3.82 7.30
C SER A 253 2.05 2.38 6.86
N ASP A 254 1.66 2.05 5.64
CA ASP A 254 2.07 0.81 4.98
C ASP A 254 2.55 1.09 3.56
N PHE A 255 3.42 0.22 3.03
CA PHE A 255 3.90 0.33 1.67
C PHE A 255 4.38 -1.01 1.11
N LEU A 256 4.23 -1.18 -0.19
CA LEU A 256 4.68 -2.34 -0.95
C LEU A 256 5.71 -1.91 -1.98
N VAL A 257 6.91 -2.47 -1.93
CA VAL A 257 7.96 -2.23 -2.94
C VAL A 257 7.56 -2.89 -4.25
N LEU A 258 7.53 -2.11 -5.32
CA LEU A 258 7.16 -2.54 -6.67
C LEU A 258 8.38 -2.66 -7.58
N GLU A 259 9.35 -1.78 -7.45
CA GLU A 259 10.56 -1.72 -8.28
C GLU A 259 11.75 -1.24 -7.46
N GLY A 260 12.96 -1.64 -7.86
CA GLY A 260 14.18 -1.24 -7.17
C GLY A 260 14.36 -1.92 -5.81
N ALA A 261 15.16 -1.30 -4.94
CA ALA A 261 15.40 -1.81 -3.59
C ALA A 261 15.53 -0.68 -2.57
N LEU A 262 14.78 -0.83 -1.48
CA LEU A 262 14.80 0.08 -0.33
C LEU A 262 15.89 -0.33 0.64
N GLY A 263 16.83 0.56 0.90
CA GLY A 263 17.82 0.41 1.95
C GLY A 263 17.35 1.05 3.23
N VAL A 264 17.41 0.30 4.30
CA VAL A 264 17.17 0.74 5.68
C VAL A 264 18.35 0.38 6.55
N ARG A 265 18.56 1.10 7.64
CA ARG A 265 19.77 0.96 8.46
C ARG A 265 20.02 -0.46 8.98
N ALA A 266 18.97 -1.08 9.51
CA ALA A 266 19.05 -2.44 10.06
C ALA A 266 18.78 -3.54 9.05
N GLY A 267 18.55 -3.16 7.78
CA GLY A 267 18.24 -4.09 6.71
C GLY A 267 19.45 -4.70 6.04
N PRO A 268 19.22 -5.63 5.10
CA PRO A 268 20.29 -6.22 4.32
C PRO A 268 20.95 -5.16 3.42
N PRO A 269 22.27 -5.28 3.18
CA PRO A 269 23.01 -4.31 2.36
C PRO A 269 22.44 -4.14 0.92
N GLU A 270 21.88 -5.20 0.36
CA GLU A 270 21.20 -5.20 -0.93
C GLU A 270 19.81 -4.54 -0.92
N GLY A 271 19.31 -4.23 0.27
CA GLY A 271 18.00 -3.65 0.48
C GLY A 271 16.85 -4.61 0.32
N TYR A 272 15.65 -4.09 0.47
CA TYR A 272 14.38 -4.79 0.33
C TYR A 272 13.81 -4.58 -1.07
N GLY A 273 13.73 -5.64 -1.84
CA GLY A 273 13.30 -5.62 -3.24
C GLY A 273 11.79 -5.70 -3.44
N PRO A 274 11.35 -5.82 -4.72
CA PRO A 274 9.94 -5.93 -5.08
C PRO A 274 9.22 -7.09 -4.39
N GLY A 275 8.03 -6.81 -3.87
CA GLY A 275 7.24 -7.73 -3.09
C GLY A 275 7.48 -7.66 -1.59
N THR A 276 8.40 -6.82 -1.11
CA THR A 276 8.49 -6.54 0.32
C THR A 276 7.38 -5.55 0.70
N TRP A 277 6.58 -5.94 1.68
CA TRP A 277 5.55 -5.08 2.26
C TRP A 277 5.94 -4.70 3.68
N PHE A 278 5.71 -3.43 4.02
CA PHE A 278 6.06 -2.85 5.33
C PHE A 278 4.83 -2.27 6.01
N TYR A 279 4.86 -2.26 7.32
CA TYR A 279 3.97 -1.48 8.15
C TYR A 279 4.75 -0.75 9.25
N GLU A 280 4.51 0.53 9.33
CA GLU A 280 5.06 1.41 10.36
C GLU A 280 3.93 1.82 11.29
N PRO A 281 3.93 1.37 12.56
CA PRO A 281 2.84 1.65 13.46
C PRO A 281 2.79 3.12 13.86
N SER A 282 1.63 3.55 14.35
CA SER A 282 1.44 4.89 14.89
C SER A 282 2.45 5.19 16.00
N GLY A 283 3.10 6.35 15.90
CA GLY A 283 4.18 6.76 16.80
C GLY A 283 5.56 6.24 16.41
N ALA A 284 5.66 5.43 15.34
CA ALA A 284 6.95 4.98 14.86
C ALA A 284 7.79 6.15 14.35
N ARG A 285 9.04 6.20 14.78
CA ARG A 285 10.08 7.03 14.18
C ARG A 285 11.04 6.11 13.46
N HIS A 286 11.19 6.26 12.18
CA HIS A 286 12.18 5.49 11.46
C HIS A 286 13.38 6.34 11.03
N ASP A 287 14.48 5.65 10.82
CA ASP A 287 15.73 6.23 10.35
C ASP A 287 15.63 6.66 8.88
N ALA A 288 16.65 7.33 8.39
CA ALA A 288 16.72 7.66 6.98
C ALA A 288 16.68 6.40 6.10
N THR A 289 15.93 6.47 5.03
CA THR A 289 15.83 5.42 4.02
C THR A 289 16.34 5.94 2.68
N GLN A 290 16.82 5.03 1.83
CA GLN A 290 17.33 5.40 0.52
C GLN A 290 17.22 4.26 -0.48
N ARG A 291 17.33 4.61 -1.76
CA ARG A 291 17.51 3.62 -2.82
C ARG A 291 18.91 2.99 -2.75
N VAL A 292 18.97 1.66 -2.87
CA VAL A 292 20.23 0.89 -2.97
C VAL A 292 20.35 0.08 -4.27
N SER A 293 19.38 0.22 -5.17
CA SER A 293 19.38 -0.40 -6.53
C SER A 293 19.83 0.58 -7.60
N GLU A 294 20.20 0.07 -8.78
CA GLU A 294 20.44 0.87 -9.98
C GLU A 294 19.11 1.38 -10.59
N ASP A 295 18.08 0.53 -10.57
CA ASP A 295 16.72 0.87 -10.98
C ASP A 295 16.06 1.86 -10.02
N ASP A 296 15.09 2.62 -10.49
CA ASP A 296 14.27 3.48 -9.64
C ASP A 296 13.62 2.65 -8.51
N LEU A 297 13.64 3.18 -7.30
CA LEU A 297 12.88 2.61 -6.20
C LEU A 297 11.45 3.17 -6.26
N ILE A 298 10.49 2.28 -6.50
CA ILE A 298 9.06 2.62 -6.56
C ILE A 298 8.27 1.73 -5.62
N TYR A 299 7.40 2.35 -4.82
CA TYR A 299 6.50 1.63 -3.92
C TYR A 299 5.15 2.33 -3.79
N THR A 300 4.12 1.58 -3.40
CA THR A 300 2.85 2.16 -2.93
C THR A 300 3.01 2.62 -1.50
N ALA A 301 2.28 3.62 -1.07
CA ALA A 301 2.20 3.99 0.33
C ALA A 301 0.79 4.44 0.71
N ASN A 302 0.31 3.95 1.86
CA ASN A 302 -0.82 4.51 2.56
C ASN A 302 -0.32 5.16 3.85
N VAL A 303 -0.60 6.44 4.03
CA VAL A 303 -0.22 7.21 5.20
C VAL A 303 -1.48 7.57 5.97
N TYR A 304 -1.60 7.07 7.20
CA TYR A 304 -2.83 7.15 8.00
C TYR A 304 -2.90 8.37 8.91
N GLY A 305 -2.02 9.34 8.72
CA GLY A 305 -1.99 10.58 9.49
C GLY A 305 -0.79 11.43 9.13
N PRO A 306 -0.56 12.55 9.84
CA PRO A 306 0.56 13.42 9.56
C PRO A 306 1.92 12.75 9.81
N LEU A 307 2.93 13.20 9.05
CA LEU A 307 4.33 12.95 9.32
C LEU A 307 4.91 14.15 10.10
N THR A 308 5.81 13.88 11.03
CA THR A 308 6.55 14.93 11.72
C THR A 308 8.05 14.72 11.57
N PHE A 309 8.76 15.78 11.33
CA PHE A 309 10.21 15.79 11.12
C PHE A 309 10.88 16.48 12.30
N ASP A 310 12.00 15.95 12.71
CA ASP A 310 12.88 16.49 13.74
C ASP A 310 14.34 16.43 13.28
N THR A 311 15.27 16.92 14.08
CA THR A 311 16.70 16.89 13.78
C THR A 311 17.44 15.79 14.55
N GLY A 312 16.71 14.95 15.28
CA GLY A 312 17.23 13.83 16.06
C GLY A 312 16.28 13.44 17.21
N PRO A 313 16.47 12.27 17.82
CA PRO A 313 15.64 11.80 18.92
C PRO A 313 15.53 12.83 20.06
N GLY A 314 14.30 13.16 20.46
CA GLY A 314 14.04 14.11 21.55
C GLY A 314 14.26 15.59 21.21
N THR A 315 14.55 15.91 19.95
CA THR A 315 14.62 17.31 19.49
C THR A 315 13.25 17.85 19.14
N PRO A 316 13.08 19.18 19.08
CA PRO A 316 11.81 19.77 18.66
C PRO A 316 11.41 19.37 17.23
N ILE A 317 10.11 19.21 17.00
CA ILE A 317 9.54 19.05 15.67
C ILE A 317 9.81 20.33 14.87
N VAL A 318 10.42 20.18 13.69
CA VAL A 318 10.75 21.28 12.77
C VAL A 318 9.80 21.39 11.58
N ALA A 319 9.11 20.30 11.24
CA ALA A 319 8.10 20.30 10.18
C ALA A 319 6.99 19.28 10.47
N VAL A 320 5.81 19.56 9.97
CA VAL A 320 4.67 18.64 9.94
C VAL A 320 4.17 18.59 8.51
N VAL A 321 3.99 17.40 7.97
CA VAL A 321 3.42 17.17 6.65
C VAL A 321 2.09 16.44 6.81
N SER A 322 1.02 17.06 6.36
CA SER A 322 -0.35 16.58 6.48
C SER A 322 -1.00 16.38 5.10
N TRP A 323 -2.22 15.93 5.07
CA TRP A 323 -2.98 15.80 3.83
C TRP A 323 -3.09 17.12 3.04
N LEU A 324 -3.09 18.29 3.72
CA LEU A 324 -3.11 19.61 3.06
C LEU A 324 -1.86 19.86 2.21
N ASP A 325 -0.70 19.43 2.72
CA ASP A 325 0.59 19.57 2.01
C ASP A 325 0.62 18.69 0.76
N TYR A 326 0.05 17.48 0.84
CA TYR A 326 -0.06 16.59 -0.32
C TYR A 326 -1.04 17.13 -1.37
N VAL A 327 -2.16 17.76 -0.96
CA VAL A 327 -3.06 18.45 -1.89
C VAL A 327 -2.34 19.61 -2.57
N ALA A 328 -1.66 20.47 -1.82
CA ALA A 328 -0.91 21.59 -2.37
C ALA A 328 0.19 21.14 -3.34
N LEU A 329 0.92 20.06 -2.99
CA LEU A 329 1.94 19.48 -3.84
C LEU A 329 1.34 18.89 -5.14
N ALA A 330 0.24 18.18 -5.03
CA ALA A 330 -0.48 17.62 -6.18
C ALA A 330 -0.92 18.72 -7.15
N GLU A 331 -1.56 19.76 -6.65
CA GLU A 331 -2.01 20.91 -7.45
C GLU A 331 -0.84 21.63 -8.12
N ALA A 332 0.23 21.89 -7.38
CA ALA A 332 1.45 22.52 -7.92
C ALA A 332 2.11 21.69 -9.03
N GLY A 333 2.04 20.37 -8.93
CA GLY A 333 2.58 19.42 -9.91
C GLY A 333 1.62 19.07 -11.05
N GLY A 334 0.41 19.65 -11.08
CA GLY A 334 -0.58 19.42 -12.14
C GLY A 334 -1.41 18.16 -11.98
N ILE A 335 -1.39 17.50 -10.82
CA ILE A 335 -2.36 16.44 -10.49
C ILE A 335 -3.69 17.11 -10.14
N LYS A 336 -4.71 16.79 -10.91
CA LYS A 336 -6.07 17.23 -10.61
C LYS A 336 -6.69 16.29 -9.59
N LEU A 337 -6.86 16.75 -8.37
CA LEU A 337 -7.64 16.05 -7.33
C LEU A 337 -9.10 16.51 -7.41
N VAL A 338 -10.01 15.54 -7.48
CA VAL A 338 -11.45 15.82 -7.57
C VAL A 338 -12.24 15.03 -6.51
N PRO A 339 -13.37 15.56 -6.00
CA PRO A 339 -14.23 14.79 -5.13
C PRO A 339 -14.63 13.47 -5.79
N ASN A 340 -14.67 12.40 -5.03
CA ASN A 340 -15.21 11.14 -5.52
C ASN A 340 -16.74 11.23 -5.70
N THR A 341 -17.31 10.19 -6.30
CA THR A 341 -18.75 10.16 -6.61
C THR A 341 -19.59 9.55 -5.48
N PHE A 342 -18.98 9.09 -4.40
CA PHE A 342 -19.69 8.48 -3.29
C PHE A 342 -20.35 9.54 -2.40
N THR A 343 -21.60 9.32 -2.03
CA THR A 343 -22.32 10.22 -1.13
C THR A 343 -21.73 10.19 0.28
N ASN A 344 -21.48 11.36 0.84
CA ASN A 344 -20.90 11.56 2.16
C ASN A 344 -19.47 11.03 2.37
N ASP A 345 -18.75 10.73 1.31
CA ASP A 345 -17.32 10.45 1.37
C ASP A 345 -16.55 11.71 0.94
N SER A 346 -15.66 12.19 1.79
CA SER A 346 -14.89 13.42 1.58
C SER A 346 -13.53 13.18 0.92
N SER A 347 -13.33 12.02 0.30
CA SER A 347 -12.09 11.73 -0.42
C SER A 347 -11.98 12.51 -1.72
N LEU A 348 -10.77 12.97 -1.99
CA LEU A 348 -10.35 13.51 -3.28
C LEU A 348 -9.55 12.43 -4.01
N LEU A 349 -9.87 12.17 -5.26
CA LEU A 349 -9.17 11.20 -6.11
C LEU A 349 -8.45 11.91 -7.26
N ALA A 350 -7.26 11.43 -7.60
CA ALA A 350 -6.55 11.92 -8.77
C ALA A 350 -7.32 11.54 -10.04
N TRP A 351 -7.68 12.54 -10.84
CA TRP A 351 -8.36 12.35 -12.12
C TRP A 351 -9.55 11.38 -12.10
N ALA A 352 -10.20 11.26 -10.96
CA ALA A 352 -11.42 10.48 -10.95
C ALA A 352 -12.30 10.94 -12.10
N PRO A 353 -12.66 10.07 -13.04
CA PRO A 353 -13.53 10.47 -14.14
C PRO A 353 -14.85 10.86 -13.52
N ILE A 354 -15.21 12.07 -13.77
CA ILE A 354 -16.49 12.59 -13.32
C ILE A 354 -17.51 12.03 -14.30
N GLY A 355 -18.31 11.12 -13.84
CA GLY A 355 -19.62 10.96 -14.45
C GLY A 355 -20.33 12.29 -14.28
N SER A 356 -20.35 13.05 -15.35
CA SER A 356 -21.09 14.30 -15.44
C SER A 356 -22.57 14.08 -15.27
#